data_148599286266b6510bcf5958bc77cb59
#
_entry.id   148599286266b6510bcf5958bc77cb59
#
_cell.length_a   1.000
_cell.length_b   1.000
_cell.length_c   1.000
_cell.angle_alpha   90.00
_cell.angle_beta   90.00
_cell.angle_gamma   90.00
#
_symmetry.space_group_name_H-M   'P 1'
#
loop_
_entity.id
_entity.type
_entity.pdbx_description
1 polymer ?
#
loop_
_entity_poly.entity_id
_entity_poly.type
_entity_poly.pdbx_seq_one_letter_code
_entity_poly.pdbx_strand_id
1 'polypeptide(L)'
;WESVEYDAMLATSSAAGGLRMTVHGLVYDMTVRAAKEAALGAGANLQLATAGILQPEDIEDIRDLAPNLILLAGGTDYGERRTALENAKLLREMDLSVPVIYAGNVQNQNQVRRIFEGAKAPVYITENVYPRLDELNIEPTRKIIHQVFEQHITKAPGMEHVRDMVTGTIM
;
A
#
# COMPACT_ATOMS: atom_id res chain seq x y z
N TRP A 1 -13.66 -14.72 -37.11
CA TRP A 1 -12.31 -14.21 -36.74
C TRP A 1 -11.31 -15.24 -37.25
N GLU A 2 -10.43 -14.88 -38.15
CA GLU A 2 -9.33 -15.74 -38.58
C GLU A 2 -8.36 -15.89 -37.41
N SER A 3 -7.87 -17.11 -37.16
CA SER A 3 -6.87 -17.39 -36.14
C SER A 3 -5.55 -16.74 -36.57
N VAL A 4 -5.11 -15.72 -35.84
CA VAL A 4 -3.79 -15.11 -36.03
C VAL A 4 -2.80 -15.92 -35.20
N GLU A 5 -1.82 -16.54 -35.86
CA GLU A 5 -0.67 -17.14 -35.18
C GLU A 5 0.27 -16.03 -34.69
N TYR A 6 0.63 -16.08 -33.41
CA TYR A 6 1.58 -15.14 -32.79
C TYR A 6 2.60 -15.91 -31.95
N ASP A 7 3.84 -15.46 -31.96
CA ASP A 7 4.94 -16.08 -31.20
C ASP A 7 4.90 -15.67 -29.72
N ALA A 8 4.38 -14.48 -29.40
CA ALA A 8 4.21 -14.00 -28.04
C ALA A 8 3.06 -12.98 -27.97
N MET A 9 2.31 -13.01 -26.87
CA MET A 9 1.30 -12.02 -26.55
C MET A 9 1.71 -11.29 -25.27
N LEU A 10 1.89 -9.97 -25.37
CA LEU A 10 2.14 -9.09 -24.22
C LEU A 10 0.90 -8.27 -23.97
N ALA A 11 0.46 -8.21 -22.74
CA ALA A 11 -0.67 -7.36 -22.34
C ALA A 11 -0.24 -6.40 -21.23
N THR A 12 -0.66 -5.15 -21.33
CA THR A 12 -0.60 -4.18 -20.23
C THR A 12 -2.01 -3.91 -19.74
N SER A 13 -2.20 -3.90 -18.42
CA SER A 13 -3.45 -3.50 -17.81
C SER A 13 -3.34 -2.04 -17.39
N SER A 14 -4.05 -1.14 -18.08
CA SER A 14 -4.40 0.14 -17.46
C SER A 14 -5.65 -0.08 -16.62
N ALA A 15 -5.47 -0.51 -15.36
CA ALA A 15 -6.57 -0.46 -14.42
C ALA A 15 -7.10 0.99 -14.42
N ALA A 16 -8.37 1.19 -14.77
CA ALA A 16 -8.98 2.51 -14.88
C ALA A 16 -8.76 3.28 -13.56
N GLY A 17 -7.90 4.32 -13.60
CA GLY A 17 -7.52 5.12 -12.44
C GLY A 17 -6.20 4.74 -11.75
N GLY A 18 -5.48 3.69 -12.19
CA GLY A 18 -4.21 3.28 -11.60
C GLY A 18 -4.32 2.79 -10.15
N LEU A 19 -3.18 2.53 -9.52
CA LEU A 19 -3.09 2.18 -8.09
C LEU A 19 -3.26 3.45 -7.24
N ARG A 20 -4.46 3.74 -6.76
CA ARG A 20 -4.74 4.87 -5.86
C ARG A 20 -4.31 4.53 -4.45
N MET A 21 -3.43 5.33 -3.88
CA MET A 21 -2.88 5.12 -2.54
C MET A 21 -3.01 6.35 -1.65
N THR A 22 -3.14 6.09 -0.35
CA THR A 22 -2.88 7.07 0.69
C THR A 22 -1.70 6.65 1.54
N VAL A 23 -0.96 7.62 2.06
CA VAL A 23 0.26 7.40 2.84
C VAL A 23 0.16 8.18 4.15
N HIS A 24 0.41 7.50 5.25
CA HIS A 24 0.32 8.06 6.59
C HIS A 24 1.60 7.76 7.37
N GLY A 25 2.22 8.78 7.94
CA GLY A 25 3.50 8.64 8.64
C GLY A 25 3.62 9.55 9.87
N LEU A 26 4.79 9.56 10.50
CA LEU A 26 5.03 10.31 11.72
C LEU A 26 5.41 11.77 11.43
N VAL A 27 6.42 11.97 10.58
CA VAL A 27 6.99 13.29 10.24
C VAL A 27 7.02 13.43 8.73
N TYR A 28 6.56 14.59 8.22
CA TYR A 28 6.35 14.80 6.79
C TYR A 28 7.65 14.69 5.98
N ASP A 29 8.71 15.37 6.41
CA ASP A 29 9.99 15.42 5.68
C ASP A 29 10.86 14.17 5.86
N MET A 30 10.42 13.20 6.63
CA MET A 30 11.15 11.97 6.95
C MET A 30 10.34 10.73 6.54
N THR A 31 9.52 10.22 7.45
CA THR A 31 8.81 8.96 7.28
C THR A 31 7.73 9.04 6.18
N VAL A 32 7.02 10.18 6.08
CA VAL A 32 6.03 10.39 5.01
C VAL A 32 6.73 10.50 3.66
N ARG A 33 7.85 11.24 3.57
CA ARG A 33 8.63 11.36 2.33
C ARG A 33 9.13 9.99 1.86
N ALA A 34 9.73 9.21 2.75
CA ALA A 34 10.20 7.86 2.41
C ALA A 34 9.08 6.94 1.91
N ALA A 35 7.93 6.97 2.58
CA ALA A 35 6.75 6.21 2.18
C ALA A 35 6.17 6.68 0.84
N LYS A 36 6.15 8.00 0.59
CA LYS A 36 5.76 8.57 -0.73
C LYS A 36 6.70 8.10 -1.83
N GLU A 37 8.01 8.13 -1.62
CA GLU A 37 9.00 7.67 -2.60
C GLU A 37 8.79 6.19 -2.93
N ALA A 38 8.49 5.34 -1.93
CA ALA A 38 8.17 3.94 -2.15
C ALA A 38 6.89 3.75 -2.98
N ALA A 39 5.83 4.50 -2.66
CA ALA A 39 4.56 4.45 -3.37
C ALA A 39 4.68 4.93 -4.82
N LEU A 40 5.31 6.08 -5.04
CA LEU A 40 5.54 6.65 -6.37
C LEU A 40 6.47 5.76 -7.21
N GLY A 41 7.52 5.21 -6.59
CA GLY A 41 8.43 4.25 -7.23
C GLY A 41 7.74 2.93 -7.63
N ALA A 42 6.62 2.60 -6.99
CA ALA A 42 5.75 1.49 -7.37
C ALA A 42 4.70 1.87 -8.45
N GLY A 43 4.73 3.09 -8.97
CA GLY A 43 3.76 3.56 -9.96
C GLY A 43 2.38 3.93 -9.38
N ALA A 44 2.30 4.17 -8.07
CA ALA A 44 1.05 4.54 -7.43
C ALA A 44 0.63 5.98 -7.76
N ASN A 45 -0.69 6.18 -7.88
CA ASN A 45 -1.31 7.49 -7.86
C ASN A 45 -1.57 7.88 -6.39
N LEU A 46 -0.69 8.69 -5.84
CA LEU A 46 -0.77 9.15 -4.46
C LEU A 46 -1.84 10.25 -4.33
N GLN A 47 -2.90 9.96 -3.58
CA GLN A 47 -4.04 10.87 -3.43
C GLN A 47 -4.00 11.69 -2.15
N LEU A 48 -3.48 11.12 -1.06
CA LEU A 48 -3.38 11.78 0.25
C LEU A 48 -2.09 11.37 0.94
N ALA A 49 -1.45 12.31 1.62
CA ALA A 49 -0.31 12.03 2.49
C ALA A 49 -0.45 12.84 3.78
N THR A 50 -0.46 12.18 4.93
CA THR A 50 -0.61 12.81 6.25
C THR A 50 0.58 12.54 7.15
N ALA A 51 0.82 13.43 8.10
CA ALA A 51 1.85 13.30 9.13
C ALA A 51 1.25 13.46 10.53
N GLY A 52 1.69 12.63 11.47
CA GLY A 52 1.17 12.61 12.82
C GLY A 52 -0.05 11.71 12.96
N ILE A 53 -0.84 11.96 14.01
CA ILE A 53 -2.08 11.21 14.27
C ILE A 53 -3.17 11.71 13.31
N LEU A 54 -3.84 10.77 12.63
CA LEU A 54 -4.96 11.06 11.74
C LEU A 54 -6.06 11.84 12.48
N GLN A 55 -6.49 12.92 11.86
CA GLN A 55 -7.57 13.75 12.36
C GLN A 55 -8.92 13.30 11.75
N PRO A 56 -10.06 13.73 12.30
CA PRO A 56 -11.37 13.39 11.75
C PRO A 56 -11.50 13.72 10.25
N GLU A 57 -10.95 14.84 9.83
CA GLU A 57 -10.94 15.27 8.43
C GLU A 57 -10.14 14.32 7.54
N ASP A 58 -8.96 13.83 8.02
CA ASP A 58 -8.18 12.82 7.29
C ASP A 58 -8.96 11.52 7.09
N ILE A 59 -9.74 11.13 8.10
CA ILE A 59 -10.58 9.92 8.06
C ILE A 59 -11.70 10.07 7.02
N GLU A 60 -12.32 11.25 6.94
CA GLU A 60 -13.33 11.56 5.93
C GLU A 60 -12.72 11.55 4.54
N ASP A 61 -11.59 12.22 4.36
CA ASP A 61 -10.85 12.25 3.09
C ASP A 61 -10.46 10.84 2.61
N ILE A 62 -9.97 9.97 3.49
CA ILE A 62 -9.64 8.59 3.13
C ILE A 62 -10.88 7.83 2.64
N ARG A 63 -12.05 8.04 3.26
CA ARG A 63 -13.31 7.42 2.83
C ARG A 63 -13.75 7.90 1.45
N ASP A 64 -13.71 9.21 1.24
CA ASP A 64 -14.16 9.85 -0.01
C ASP A 64 -13.25 9.50 -1.18
N LEU A 65 -11.94 9.45 -0.94
CA LEU A 65 -10.93 9.06 -1.92
C LEU A 65 -11.02 7.58 -2.31
N ALA A 66 -11.56 6.74 -1.43
CA ALA A 66 -11.69 5.29 -1.62
C ALA A 66 -10.42 4.66 -2.24
N PRO A 67 -9.27 4.73 -1.54
CA PRO A 67 -8.00 4.22 -2.08
C PRO A 67 -8.07 2.71 -2.30
N ASN A 68 -7.21 2.21 -3.18
CA ASN A 68 -7.05 0.77 -3.39
C ASN A 68 -6.08 0.15 -2.37
N LEU A 69 -5.21 0.97 -1.77
CA LEU A 69 -4.16 0.55 -0.85
C LEU A 69 -3.78 1.69 0.08
N ILE A 70 -3.59 1.37 1.36
CA ILE A 70 -3.14 2.32 2.38
C ILE A 70 -1.74 1.93 2.83
N LEU A 71 -0.80 2.88 2.85
CA LEU A 71 0.55 2.70 3.38
C LEU A 71 0.69 3.44 4.71
N LEU A 72 0.89 2.68 5.78
CA LEU A 72 1.13 3.20 7.12
C LEU A 72 2.62 3.05 7.46
N ALA A 73 3.32 4.18 7.55
CA ALA A 73 4.67 4.28 8.06
C ALA A 73 4.66 4.75 9.52
N GLY A 74 5.80 4.76 10.16
CA GLY A 74 5.90 5.17 11.57
C GLY A 74 7.25 5.79 11.88
N GLY A 75 7.65 5.80 13.14
CA GLY A 75 8.98 6.26 13.56
C GLY A 75 10.10 5.35 13.08
N THR A 76 11.34 5.77 13.32
CA THR A 76 12.52 4.92 13.15
C THR A 76 12.42 3.66 14.01
N ASP A 77 13.18 2.63 13.66
CA ASP A 77 13.24 1.42 14.47
C ASP A 77 13.72 1.74 15.88
N TYR A 78 13.06 1.17 16.87
CA TYR A 78 13.26 1.43 18.30
C TYR A 78 12.97 2.88 18.76
N GLY A 79 12.46 3.73 17.86
CA GLY A 79 12.05 5.10 18.15
C GLY A 79 10.57 5.24 18.54
N GLU A 80 9.94 6.29 18.07
CA GLU A 80 8.53 6.59 18.37
C GLU A 80 7.61 5.47 17.90
N ARG A 81 6.63 5.10 18.72
CA ARG A 81 5.75 3.97 18.48
C ARG A 81 4.27 4.32 18.45
N ARG A 82 3.88 5.34 19.21
CA ARG A 82 2.48 5.64 19.53
C ARG A 82 1.68 6.05 18.30
N THR A 83 2.20 6.98 17.53
CA THR A 83 1.49 7.57 16.39
C THR A 83 1.05 6.51 15.38
N ALA A 84 1.96 5.61 15.00
CA ALA A 84 1.62 4.54 14.05
C ALA A 84 0.59 3.55 14.61
N LEU A 85 0.64 3.24 15.91
CA LEU A 85 -0.34 2.36 16.56
C LEU A 85 -1.72 3.01 16.68
N GLU A 86 -1.78 4.30 17.02
CA GLU A 86 -3.05 5.04 17.03
C GLU A 86 -3.66 5.11 15.62
N ASN A 87 -2.86 5.44 14.61
CA ASN A 87 -3.31 5.44 13.22
C ASN A 87 -3.79 4.06 12.76
N ALA A 88 -3.09 2.98 13.16
CA ALA A 88 -3.52 1.61 12.87
C ALA A 88 -4.90 1.31 13.46
N LYS A 89 -5.18 1.75 14.70
CA LYS A 89 -6.50 1.59 15.33
C LYS A 89 -7.58 2.39 14.59
N LEU A 90 -7.32 3.66 14.29
CA LEU A 90 -8.25 4.50 13.54
C LEU A 90 -8.59 3.91 12.16
N LEU A 91 -7.57 3.47 11.42
CA LEU A 91 -7.79 2.78 10.14
C LEU A 91 -8.59 1.49 10.30
N ARG A 92 -8.35 0.72 11.37
CA ARG A 92 -9.11 -0.50 11.67
C ARG A 92 -10.58 -0.20 11.99
N GLU A 93 -10.85 0.87 12.74
CA GLU A 93 -12.21 1.32 13.09
C GLU A 93 -13.01 1.80 11.88
N MET A 94 -12.36 2.24 10.82
CA MET A 94 -13.03 2.58 9.56
C MET A 94 -13.69 1.38 8.88
N ASP A 95 -13.27 0.16 9.23
CA ASP A 95 -13.81 -1.11 8.71
C ASP A 95 -13.80 -1.20 7.18
N LEU A 96 -12.78 -0.63 6.54
CA LEU A 96 -12.60 -0.62 5.10
C LEU A 96 -12.17 -2.00 4.58
N SER A 97 -12.64 -2.33 3.36
CA SER A 97 -12.16 -3.50 2.61
C SER A 97 -10.89 -3.17 1.80
N VAL A 98 -10.05 -2.30 2.33
CA VAL A 98 -8.82 -1.82 1.68
C VAL A 98 -7.62 -2.41 2.40
N PRO A 99 -6.71 -3.10 1.71
CA PRO A 99 -5.51 -3.63 2.33
C PRO A 99 -4.62 -2.51 2.87
N VAL A 100 -3.98 -2.79 3.99
CA VAL A 100 -3.03 -1.88 4.63
C VAL A 100 -1.63 -2.48 4.58
N ILE A 101 -0.64 -1.72 4.15
CA ILE A 101 0.77 -2.08 4.30
C ILE A 101 1.33 -1.30 5.47
N TYR A 102 1.96 -1.98 6.40
CA TYR A 102 2.71 -1.38 7.49
C TYR A 102 4.21 -1.47 7.21
N ALA A 103 4.85 -0.31 7.09
CA ALA A 103 6.28 -0.15 6.82
C ALA A 103 6.94 0.81 7.82
N GLY A 104 6.67 0.62 9.10
CA GLY A 104 7.16 1.46 10.20
C GLY A 104 7.98 0.68 11.22
N ASN A 105 8.21 1.30 12.38
CA ASN A 105 9.00 0.78 13.48
C ASN A 105 8.77 -0.72 13.73
N VAL A 106 9.84 -1.50 13.69
CA VAL A 106 9.84 -2.96 13.84
C VAL A 106 9.17 -3.43 15.14
N GLN A 107 9.29 -2.65 16.20
CA GLN A 107 8.68 -2.98 17.50
C GLN A 107 7.15 -2.98 17.49
N ASN A 108 6.52 -2.34 16.52
CA ASN A 108 5.06 -2.26 16.41
C ASN A 108 4.45 -3.40 15.60
N GLN A 109 5.23 -4.15 14.84
CA GLN A 109 4.73 -5.13 13.88
C GLN A 109 3.73 -6.12 14.47
N ASN A 110 4.03 -6.68 15.64
CA ASN A 110 3.13 -7.64 16.31
C ASN A 110 1.83 -6.99 16.80
N GLN A 111 1.89 -5.75 17.29
CA GLN A 111 0.71 -5.02 17.71
C GLN A 111 -0.17 -4.64 16.51
N VAL A 112 0.43 -4.21 15.41
CA VAL A 112 -0.30 -3.91 14.17
C VAL A 112 -1.01 -5.17 13.65
N ARG A 113 -0.35 -6.34 13.62
CA ARG A 113 -1.02 -7.61 13.26
C ARG A 113 -2.25 -7.88 14.12
N ARG A 114 -2.14 -7.71 15.44
CA ARG A 114 -3.26 -7.91 16.36
C ARG A 114 -4.41 -6.91 16.16
N ILE A 115 -4.09 -5.64 15.88
CA ILE A 115 -5.10 -4.61 15.59
C ILE A 115 -5.94 -5.00 14.35
N PHE A 116 -5.31 -5.55 13.34
CA PHE A 116 -6.00 -5.95 12.10
C PHE A 116 -6.50 -7.40 12.10
N GLU A 117 -6.38 -8.12 13.23
CA GLU A 117 -6.96 -9.46 13.34
C GLU A 117 -8.48 -9.40 13.12
N GLY A 118 -8.98 -10.27 12.24
CA GLY A 118 -10.40 -10.28 11.84
C GLY A 118 -10.87 -9.05 11.05
N ALA A 119 -9.98 -8.25 10.50
CA ALA A 119 -10.34 -7.16 9.58
C ALA A 119 -10.88 -7.69 8.25
N LYS A 120 -11.71 -6.91 7.55
CA LYS A 120 -12.24 -7.26 6.22
C LYS A 120 -11.14 -7.37 5.16
N ALA A 121 -10.10 -6.57 5.29
CA ALA A 121 -8.93 -6.62 4.42
C ALA A 121 -7.66 -6.96 5.21
N PRO A 122 -6.68 -7.63 4.59
CA PRO A 122 -5.46 -8.01 5.27
C PRO A 122 -4.55 -6.81 5.55
N VAL A 123 -3.71 -6.95 6.59
CA VAL A 123 -2.54 -6.11 6.80
C VAL A 123 -1.29 -6.86 6.35
N TYR A 124 -0.46 -6.18 5.57
CA TYR A 124 0.85 -6.67 5.13
C TYR A 124 1.93 -5.95 5.92
N ILE A 125 2.87 -6.70 6.47
CA ILE A 125 3.99 -6.14 7.24
C ILE A 125 5.26 -6.28 6.40
N THR A 126 5.99 -5.17 6.26
CA THR A 126 7.29 -5.16 5.61
C THR A 126 8.33 -4.49 6.50
N GLU A 127 9.56 -4.39 6.01
CA GLU A 127 10.62 -3.65 6.69
C GLU A 127 10.26 -2.16 6.77
N ASN A 128 10.80 -1.49 7.80
CA ASN A 128 10.59 -0.06 7.97
C ASN A 128 11.17 0.71 6.77
N VAL A 129 10.36 1.60 6.18
CA VAL A 129 10.76 2.44 5.05
C VAL A 129 11.77 3.53 5.45
N TYR A 130 11.83 3.85 6.75
CA TYR A 130 12.76 4.82 7.34
C TYR A 130 13.32 4.27 8.66
N PRO A 131 14.20 3.22 8.61
CA PRO A 131 14.62 2.49 9.80
C PRO A 131 15.51 3.30 10.75
N ARG A 132 16.29 4.24 10.21
CA ARG A 132 17.19 5.12 10.95
C ARG A 132 17.17 6.53 10.37
N LEU A 133 17.68 7.50 11.13
CA LEU A 133 17.87 8.87 10.64
C LEU A 133 18.72 8.85 9.37
N ASP A 134 18.25 9.58 8.36
CA ASP A 134 18.91 9.70 7.05
C ASP A 134 19.10 8.40 6.27
N GLU A 135 18.40 7.33 6.66
CA GLU A 135 18.42 6.04 5.96
C GLU A 135 17.06 5.71 5.36
N LEU A 136 17.01 5.68 4.02
CA LEU A 136 15.83 5.28 3.26
C LEU A 136 15.92 3.79 2.89
N ASN A 137 14.87 3.02 3.20
CA ASN A 137 14.74 1.61 2.86
C ASN A 137 13.43 1.37 2.09
N ILE A 138 13.35 1.92 0.88
CA ILE A 138 12.11 1.94 0.08
C ILE A 138 11.85 0.66 -0.70
N GLU A 139 12.87 -0.12 -1.04
CA GLU A 139 12.74 -1.30 -1.90
C GLU A 139 11.82 -2.39 -1.36
N PRO A 140 11.89 -2.79 -0.07
CA PRO A 140 10.97 -3.79 0.47
C PRO A 140 9.51 -3.32 0.39
N THR A 141 9.26 -2.04 0.69
CA THR A 141 7.92 -1.45 0.60
C THR A 141 7.43 -1.38 -0.85
N ARG A 142 8.28 -1.00 -1.79
CA ARG A 142 7.95 -0.98 -3.22
C ARG A 142 7.55 -2.36 -3.72
N LYS A 143 8.31 -3.39 -3.37
CA LYS A 143 8.02 -4.78 -3.75
C LYS A 143 6.69 -5.28 -3.21
N ILE A 144 6.39 -5.01 -1.93
CA ILE A 144 5.12 -5.45 -1.34
C ILE A 144 3.92 -4.69 -1.94
N ILE A 145 4.08 -3.41 -2.30
CA ILE A 145 3.04 -2.64 -3.00
C ILE A 145 2.69 -3.32 -4.33
N HIS A 146 3.67 -3.68 -5.15
CA HIS A 146 3.44 -4.41 -6.41
C HIS A 146 2.74 -5.74 -6.16
N GLN A 147 3.19 -6.50 -5.19
CA GLN A 147 2.64 -7.81 -4.85
C GLN A 147 1.15 -7.74 -4.45
N VAL A 148 0.82 -6.76 -3.60
CA VAL A 148 -0.55 -6.53 -3.14
C VAL A 148 -1.42 -6.03 -4.29
N PHE A 149 -0.89 -5.16 -5.14
CA PHE A 149 -1.58 -4.68 -6.34
C PHE A 149 -1.94 -5.83 -7.27
N GLU A 150 -0.99 -6.70 -7.59
CA GLU A 150 -1.24 -7.87 -8.43
C GLU A 150 -2.29 -8.82 -7.83
N GLN A 151 -2.25 -9.04 -6.52
CA GLN A 151 -3.16 -9.96 -5.84
C GLN A 151 -4.60 -9.45 -5.72
N HIS A 152 -4.78 -8.15 -5.52
CA HIS A 152 -6.08 -7.57 -5.18
C HIS A 152 -6.74 -6.80 -6.31
N ILE A 153 -5.97 -6.21 -7.22
CA ILE A 153 -6.50 -5.30 -8.24
C ILE A 153 -6.58 -5.95 -9.62
N THR A 154 -5.67 -6.89 -9.93
CA THR A 154 -5.71 -7.63 -11.19
C THR A 154 -6.77 -8.73 -11.24
N LYS A 155 -7.52 -8.94 -10.16
CA LYS A 155 -8.68 -9.87 -10.11
C LYS A 155 -9.98 -9.25 -10.62
N ALA A 156 -9.91 -8.23 -11.47
CA ALA A 156 -11.11 -7.70 -12.12
C ALA A 156 -11.78 -8.79 -12.97
N PRO A 157 -13.13 -8.90 -12.95
CA PRO A 157 -13.84 -9.89 -13.76
C PRO A 157 -13.44 -9.78 -15.23
N GLY A 158 -13.01 -10.91 -15.83
CA GLY A 158 -12.52 -10.98 -17.21
C GLY A 158 -11.00 -10.97 -17.38
N MET A 159 -10.24 -10.57 -16.39
CA MET A 159 -8.77 -10.61 -16.45
C MET A 159 -8.20 -12.04 -16.34
N GLU A 160 -8.95 -12.97 -15.76
CA GLU A 160 -8.56 -14.39 -15.69
C GLU A 160 -8.35 -15.00 -17.07
N HIS A 161 -9.24 -14.66 -18.02
CA HIS A 161 -9.14 -15.15 -19.41
C HIS A 161 -7.94 -14.56 -20.18
N VAL A 162 -7.55 -13.33 -19.87
CA VAL A 162 -6.39 -12.68 -20.49
C VAL A 162 -5.09 -13.27 -19.94
N ARG A 163 -5.07 -13.63 -18.66
CA ARG A 163 -3.90 -14.19 -17.98
C ARG A 163 -3.44 -15.53 -18.59
N ASP A 164 -4.40 -16.34 -18.99
CA ASP A 164 -4.11 -17.65 -19.62
C ASP A 164 -3.60 -17.53 -21.08
N MET A 165 -3.80 -16.37 -21.70
CA MET A 165 -3.40 -16.10 -23.09
C MET A 165 -2.06 -15.34 -23.21
N VAL A 166 -1.51 -14.85 -22.10
CA VAL A 166 -0.32 -13.97 -22.10
C VAL A 166 0.93 -14.78 -21.74
N THR A 167 1.99 -14.57 -22.54
CA THR A 167 3.30 -15.18 -22.29
C THR A 167 4.10 -14.29 -21.33
N GLY A 168 3.86 -14.40 -20.03
CA GLY A 168 4.57 -13.63 -19.00
C GLY A 168 3.63 -12.94 -18.00
N THR A 169 4.22 -12.08 -17.16
CA THR A 169 3.46 -11.29 -16.18
C THR A 169 2.78 -10.11 -16.87
N ILE A 170 1.51 -9.86 -16.58
CA ILE A 170 0.81 -8.64 -17.03
C ILE A 170 1.42 -7.45 -16.29
N MET A 171 1.98 -6.51 -17.00
CA MET A 171 2.55 -5.27 -16.46
C MET A 171 1.51 -4.15 -16.39
#